data_260cd6176235d86870f1652b364fb119
#
_entry.id   260cd6176235d86870f1652b364fb119
#
_cell.length_a   1.000
_cell.length_b   1.000
_cell.length_c   1.000
_cell.angle_alpha   90.00
_cell.angle_beta   90.00
_cell.angle_gamma   90.00
#
_symmetry.space_group_name_H-M   'P 1'
#
loop_
_entity.id
_entity.type
_entity.pdbx_description
1 polymer ?
#
loop_
_entity_poly.entity_id
_entity_poly.type
_entity_poly.pdbx_seq_one_letter_code
_entity_poly.pdbx_strand_id
1 'polypeptide(L)'
;VSGDLAARQAELVAALVAGGPLPPGFAPAPVDAARRALLRKRAGDVARHWPLLAAGLGADWPTVFTDWADGRPTNGSLRDGWDLARELRTRDMLPPLGAEELAVREAASRYDGRAAPRPRRLPALARTGGAVAVQLAGRVRLLRPAPR
;
A
#
# COMPACT_ATOMS: atom_id res chain seq x y z
N VAL A 1 -38.31 -7.77 0.15
CA VAL A 1 -37.96 -6.33 -0.07
C VAL A 1 -36.61 -5.98 0.56
N SER A 2 -36.35 -6.40 1.80
CA SER A 2 -35.06 -6.10 2.49
C SER A 2 -33.83 -6.80 1.87
N GLY A 3 -33.99 -8.02 1.34
CA GLY A 3 -32.92 -8.78 0.71
C GLY A 3 -32.45 -8.17 -0.62
N ASP A 4 -33.35 -7.59 -1.38
CA ASP A 4 -33.02 -6.93 -2.65
C ASP A 4 -32.21 -5.63 -2.43
N LEU A 5 -32.57 -4.86 -1.41
CA LEU A 5 -31.84 -3.64 -1.06
C LEU A 5 -30.40 -3.95 -0.58
N ALA A 6 -30.25 -4.96 0.27
CA ALA A 6 -28.93 -5.38 0.76
C ALA A 6 -28.04 -5.90 -0.37
N ALA A 7 -28.60 -6.68 -1.32
CA ALA A 7 -27.88 -7.15 -2.48
C ALA A 7 -27.41 -5.98 -3.35
N ARG A 8 -28.27 -5.02 -3.67
CA ARG A 8 -27.93 -3.82 -4.43
C ARG A 8 -26.89 -2.94 -3.76
N GLN A 9 -26.94 -2.83 -2.43
CA GLN A 9 -25.92 -2.12 -1.67
C GLN A 9 -24.56 -2.83 -1.76
N ALA A 10 -24.53 -4.16 -1.63
CA ALA A 10 -23.32 -4.94 -1.77
C ALA A 10 -22.70 -4.82 -3.17
N GLU A 11 -23.51 -4.85 -4.22
CA GLU A 11 -23.07 -4.64 -5.60
C GLU A 11 -22.51 -3.23 -5.82
N LEU A 12 -23.15 -2.19 -5.27
CA LEU A 12 -22.65 -0.83 -5.33
C LEU A 12 -21.30 -0.68 -4.60
N VAL A 13 -21.17 -1.27 -3.41
CA VAL A 13 -19.91 -1.28 -2.66
C VAL A 13 -18.82 -2.00 -3.46
N ALA A 14 -19.12 -3.13 -4.07
CA ALA A 14 -18.18 -3.86 -4.93
C ALA A 14 -17.75 -3.01 -6.14
N ALA A 15 -18.68 -2.30 -6.78
CA ALA A 15 -18.36 -1.38 -7.87
C ALA A 15 -17.45 -0.23 -7.43
N LEU A 16 -17.68 0.33 -6.23
CA LEU A 16 -16.90 1.46 -5.70
C LEU A 16 -15.49 1.05 -5.24
N VAL A 17 -15.35 -0.14 -4.65
CA VAL A 17 -14.11 -0.56 -3.96
C VAL A 17 -13.24 -1.45 -4.83
N ALA A 18 -13.85 -2.38 -5.57
CA ALA A 18 -13.14 -3.40 -6.35
C ALA A 18 -13.30 -3.22 -7.87
N GLY A 19 -13.98 -2.16 -8.32
CA GLY A 19 -14.20 -1.93 -9.75
C GLY A 19 -15.15 -2.92 -10.40
N GLY A 20 -16.07 -3.50 -9.64
CA GLY A 20 -17.12 -4.37 -10.15
C GLY A 20 -18.07 -3.64 -11.11
N PRO A 21 -18.95 -4.37 -11.83
CA PRO A 21 -19.96 -3.79 -12.70
C PRO A 21 -20.91 -2.89 -11.89
N LEU A 22 -21.33 -1.79 -12.52
CA LEU A 22 -22.28 -0.87 -11.89
C LEU A 22 -23.69 -1.48 -11.88
N PRO A 23 -24.37 -1.52 -10.71
CA PRO A 23 -25.74 -2.02 -10.64
C PRO A 23 -26.70 -1.18 -11.48
N PRO A 24 -27.78 -1.77 -12.02
CA PRO A 24 -28.80 -1.03 -12.77
C PRO A 24 -29.42 0.11 -11.93
N GLY A 25 -29.62 1.26 -12.56
CA GLY A 25 -30.25 2.44 -11.95
C GLY A 25 -29.27 3.44 -11.33
N PHE A 26 -27.96 3.16 -11.34
CA PHE A 26 -26.97 4.13 -10.93
C PHE A 26 -26.34 4.82 -12.15
N ALA A 27 -26.17 6.15 -12.07
CA ALA A 27 -25.47 6.91 -13.10
C ALA A 27 -23.94 6.69 -12.95
N PRO A 28 -23.21 6.44 -14.07
CA PRO A 28 -21.77 6.16 -14.02
C PRO A 28 -20.94 7.32 -13.43
N ALA A 29 -21.20 8.54 -13.85
CA ALA A 29 -20.39 9.70 -13.48
C ALA A 29 -20.30 9.99 -11.97
N PRO A 30 -21.40 9.99 -11.18
CA PRO A 30 -21.32 10.09 -9.72
C PRO A 30 -20.58 8.93 -9.06
N VAL A 31 -20.74 7.71 -9.56
CA VAL A 31 -20.05 6.53 -9.03
C VAL A 31 -18.55 6.62 -9.29
N ASP A 32 -18.13 7.03 -10.48
CA ASP A 32 -16.72 7.24 -10.82
C ASP A 32 -16.11 8.38 -9.98
N ALA A 33 -16.85 9.44 -9.72
CA ALA A 33 -16.39 10.51 -8.84
C ALA A 33 -16.19 10.02 -7.39
N ALA A 34 -17.13 9.23 -6.87
CA ALA A 34 -17.03 8.63 -5.55
C ALA A 34 -15.85 7.64 -5.46
N ARG A 35 -15.65 6.81 -6.49
CA ARG A 35 -14.53 5.88 -6.58
C ARG A 35 -13.19 6.62 -6.54
N ARG A 36 -13.02 7.67 -7.33
CA ARG A 36 -11.80 8.50 -7.29
C ARG A 36 -11.59 9.16 -5.93
N ALA A 37 -12.66 9.60 -5.28
CA ALA A 37 -12.56 10.17 -3.93
C ALA A 37 -12.11 9.14 -2.89
N LEU A 38 -12.63 7.91 -2.95
CA LEU A 38 -12.21 6.80 -2.10
C LEU A 38 -10.74 6.43 -2.33
N LEU A 39 -10.29 6.36 -3.57
CA LEU A 39 -8.89 6.08 -3.90
C LEU A 39 -7.95 7.15 -3.38
N ARG A 40 -8.31 8.45 -3.52
CA ARG A 40 -7.51 9.55 -2.95
C ARG A 40 -7.46 9.49 -1.42
N LYS A 41 -8.59 9.20 -0.77
CA LYS A 41 -8.63 9.01 0.68
C LYS A 41 -7.72 7.86 1.11
N ARG A 42 -7.80 6.71 0.43
CA ARG A 42 -6.95 5.54 0.67
C ARG A 42 -5.46 5.88 0.48
N ALA A 43 -5.10 6.65 -0.55
CA ALA A 43 -3.75 7.13 -0.76
C ALA A 43 -3.24 7.96 0.43
N GLY A 44 -4.06 8.87 0.96
CA GLY A 44 -3.73 9.64 2.16
C GLY A 44 -3.57 8.78 3.41
N ASP A 45 -4.42 7.75 3.58
CA ASP A 45 -4.33 6.81 4.70
C ASP A 45 -3.04 5.99 4.62
N VAL A 46 -2.66 5.53 3.44
CA VAL A 46 -1.40 4.79 3.22
C VAL A 46 -0.18 5.67 3.42
N ALA A 47 -0.19 6.92 2.96
CA ALA A 47 0.92 7.86 3.16
C ALA A 47 1.25 8.10 4.65
N ARG A 48 0.24 8.05 5.53
CA ARG A 48 0.47 8.16 6.99
C ARG A 48 1.20 6.93 7.55
N HIS A 49 1.02 5.77 6.96
CA HIS A 49 1.71 4.54 7.36
C HIS A 49 3.05 4.37 6.66
N TRP A 50 3.22 4.94 5.46
CA TRP A 50 4.41 4.82 4.60
C TRP A 50 4.93 6.21 4.20
N PRO A 51 5.34 7.03 5.19
CA PRO A 51 5.70 8.43 4.92
C PRO A 51 6.94 8.57 4.03
N LEU A 52 7.94 7.69 4.13
CA LEU A 52 9.13 7.78 3.30
C LEU A 52 8.88 7.30 1.87
N LEU A 53 8.03 6.31 1.68
CA LEU A 53 7.59 5.88 0.34
C LEU A 53 6.84 7.02 -0.35
N ALA A 54 5.87 7.62 0.34
CA ALA A 54 5.10 8.74 -0.19
C ALA A 54 5.99 9.97 -0.47
N ALA A 55 6.90 10.31 0.44
CA ALA A 55 7.85 11.40 0.24
C ALA A 55 8.83 11.14 -0.92
N GLY A 56 9.25 9.90 -1.09
CA GLY A 56 10.15 9.51 -2.17
C GLY A 56 9.51 9.62 -3.57
N LEU A 57 8.20 9.39 -3.67
CA LEU A 57 7.41 9.59 -4.88
C LEU A 57 6.96 11.06 -5.05
N GLY A 58 6.92 11.82 -3.96
CA GLY A 58 6.61 13.24 -3.99
C GLY A 58 5.25 13.56 -4.63
N ALA A 59 5.25 14.42 -5.63
CA ALA A 59 4.04 14.85 -6.34
C ALA A 59 3.34 13.69 -7.09
N ASP A 60 4.08 12.64 -7.45
CA ASP A 60 3.56 11.48 -8.18
C ASP A 60 2.83 10.48 -7.26
N TRP A 61 3.00 10.60 -5.93
CA TRP A 61 2.41 9.68 -4.97
C TRP A 61 0.91 9.43 -5.18
N PRO A 62 0.04 10.44 -5.30
CA PRO A 62 -1.39 10.19 -5.46
C PRO A 62 -1.71 9.41 -6.72
N THR A 63 -1.06 9.73 -7.83
CA THR A 63 -1.26 9.07 -9.12
C THR A 63 -0.77 7.63 -9.09
N VAL A 64 0.48 7.41 -8.68
CA VAL A 64 1.07 6.07 -8.59
C VAL A 64 0.24 5.16 -7.68
N PHE A 65 -0.21 5.68 -6.52
CA PHE A 65 -1.02 4.89 -5.61
C PHE A 65 -2.41 4.60 -6.18
N THR A 66 -3.11 5.60 -6.74
CA THR A 66 -4.48 5.40 -7.25
C THR A 66 -4.50 4.48 -8.47
N ASP A 67 -3.53 4.58 -9.36
CA ASP A 67 -3.40 3.68 -10.51
C ASP A 67 -3.13 2.23 -10.07
N TRP A 68 -2.27 2.05 -9.06
CA TRP A 68 -2.01 0.75 -8.49
C TRP A 68 -3.23 0.16 -7.76
N ALA A 69 -3.96 0.99 -7.01
CA ALA A 69 -5.08 0.58 -6.16
C ALA A 69 -6.39 0.40 -6.94
N ASP A 70 -6.47 0.90 -8.18
CA ASP A 70 -7.67 0.81 -8.98
C ASP A 70 -8.04 -0.65 -9.27
N GLY A 71 -9.28 -1.03 -8.98
CA GLY A 71 -9.75 -2.41 -9.08
C GLY A 71 -9.19 -3.37 -8.01
N ARG A 72 -8.34 -2.91 -7.08
CA ARG A 72 -7.79 -3.73 -6.00
C ARG A 72 -8.52 -3.46 -4.68
N PRO A 73 -9.17 -4.45 -4.08
CA PRO A 73 -9.72 -4.31 -2.72
C PRO A 73 -8.64 -3.89 -1.74
N THR A 74 -9.00 -3.08 -0.76
CA THR A 74 -8.05 -2.70 0.30
C THR A 74 -7.72 -3.89 1.19
N ASN A 75 -6.45 -4.01 1.55
CA ASN A 75 -5.95 -4.98 2.52
C ASN A 75 -5.54 -4.29 3.84
N GLY A 76 -5.89 -3.01 3.99
CA GLY A 76 -5.48 -2.14 5.08
C GLY A 76 -4.22 -1.34 4.73
N SER A 77 -4.16 -0.11 5.23
CA SER A 77 -3.16 0.89 4.80
C SER A 77 -1.70 0.42 4.94
N LEU A 78 -1.38 -0.33 6.00
CA LEU A 78 -0.03 -0.86 6.20
C LEU A 78 0.34 -1.89 5.11
N ARG A 79 -0.57 -2.81 4.80
CA ARG A 79 -0.34 -3.87 3.81
C ARG A 79 -0.40 -3.35 2.39
N ASP A 80 -1.33 -2.44 2.09
CA ASP A 80 -1.42 -1.78 0.79
C ASP A 80 -0.11 -1.08 0.41
N GLY A 81 0.49 -0.33 1.34
CA GLY A 81 1.79 0.30 1.10
C GLY A 81 2.94 -0.71 0.96
N TRP A 82 2.87 -1.84 1.69
CA TRP A 82 3.87 -2.90 1.57
C TRP A 82 3.83 -3.57 0.20
N ASP A 83 2.63 -3.90 -0.25
CA ASP A 83 2.42 -4.56 -1.55
C ASP A 83 2.81 -3.62 -2.69
N LEU A 84 2.44 -2.33 -2.61
CA LEU A 84 2.87 -1.33 -3.58
C LEU A 84 4.41 -1.18 -3.59
N ALA A 85 5.05 -1.06 -2.43
CA ALA A 85 6.51 -0.90 -2.35
C ALA A 85 7.24 -2.11 -2.96
N ARG A 86 6.75 -3.33 -2.72
CA ARG A 86 7.30 -4.54 -3.34
C ARG A 86 7.10 -4.58 -4.85
N GLU A 87 5.94 -4.16 -5.33
CA GLU A 87 5.67 -4.10 -6.76
C GLU A 87 6.55 -3.06 -7.45
N LEU A 88 6.70 -1.86 -6.88
CA LEU A 88 7.63 -0.85 -7.38
C LEU A 88 9.08 -1.33 -7.38
N ARG A 89 9.50 -2.08 -6.36
CA ARG A 89 10.84 -2.69 -6.32
C ARG A 89 11.04 -3.70 -7.46
N THR A 90 10.05 -4.54 -7.71
CA THR A 90 10.12 -5.54 -8.80
C THR A 90 10.20 -4.88 -10.18
N ARG A 91 9.66 -3.68 -10.32
CA ARG A 91 9.69 -2.89 -11.55
C ARG A 91 10.89 -1.92 -11.63
N ASP A 92 11.77 -1.94 -10.66
CA ASP A 92 12.90 -1.02 -10.52
C ASP A 92 12.49 0.48 -10.46
N MET A 93 11.30 0.72 -9.90
CA MET A 93 10.68 2.05 -9.77
C MET A 93 10.58 2.53 -8.31
N LEU A 94 11.08 1.74 -7.36
CA LEU A 94 11.00 2.09 -5.94
C LEU A 94 11.99 3.21 -5.61
N PRO A 95 11.52 4.39 -5.12
CA PRO A 95 12.43 5.48 -4.80
C PRO A 95 13.34 5.12 -3.59
N PRO A 96 14.52 5.72 -3.47
CA PRO A 96 15.48 5.39 -2.42
C PRO A 96 14.90 5.46 -1.00
N LEU A 97 14.13 6.49 -0.67
CA LEU A 97 13.46 6.61 0.64
C LEU A 97 12.44 5.48 0.87
N GLY A 98 11.68 5.11 -0.16
CA GLY A 98 10.74 3.98 -0.10
C GLY A 98 11.47 2.65 0.06
N ALA A 99 12.63 2.50 -0.57
CA ALA A 99 13.46 1.30 -0.43
C ALA A 99 14.04 1.16 0.99
N GLU A 100 14.46 2.27 1.60
CA GLU A 100 14.90 2.27 3.00
C GLU A 100 13.75 1.90 3.95
N GLU A 101 12.58 2.50 3.77
CA GLU A 101 11.41 2.19 4.60
C GLU A 101 10.99 0.73 4.46
N LEU A 102 10.93 0.19 3.23
CA LEU A 102 10.62 -1.20 2.98
C LEU A 102 11.65 -2.13 3.65
N ALA A 103 12.94 -1.84 3.53
CA ALA A 103 14.00 -2.64 4.14
C ALA A 103 13.88 -2.68 5.67
N VAL A 104 13.61 -1.54 6.31
CA VAL A 104 13.39 -1.46 7.77
C VAL A 104 12.19 -2.32 8.18
N ARG A 105 11.08 -2.24 7.45
CA ARG A 105 9.88 -3.02 7.74
C ARG A 105 10.09 -4.53 7.53
N GLU A 106 10.77 -4.91 6.45
CA GLU A 106 11.09 -6.31 6.16
C GLU A 106 12.10 -6.90 7.17
N ALA A 107 12.99 -6.08 7.72
CA ALA A 107 13.85 -6.49 8.83
C ALA A 107 13.05 -6.66 10.12
N ALA A 108 12.10 -5.76 10.43
CA ALA A 108 11.31 -5.79 11.66
C ALA A 108 10.25 -6.89 11.67
N SER A 109 9.64 -7.17 10.52
CA SER A 109 8.45 -8.01 10.43
C SER A 109 8.50 -8.96 9.24
N ARG A 110 7.76 -10.05 9.36
CA ARG A 110 7.48 -11.01 8.29
C ARG A 110 6.12 -10.72 7.70
N TYR A 111 6.06 -10.50 6.39
CA TYR A 111 4.83 -10.31 5.66
C TYR A 111 4.82 -11.16 4.39
N ASP A 112 3.79 -11.97 4.21
CA ASP A 112 3.64 -12.93 3.11
C ASP A 112 2.72 -12.45 1.97
N GLY A 113 2.22 -11.20 2.06
CA GLY A 113 1.25 -10.64 1.11
C GLY A 113 -0.21 -10.99 1.40
N ARG A 114 -0.49 -11.80 2.42
CA ARG A 114 -1.85 -12.29 2.75
C ARG A 114 -2.24 -12.00 4.19
N ALA A 115 -1.51 -12.54 5.15
CA ALA A 115 -1.80 -12.38 6.57
C ALA A 115 -1.26 -11.04 7.11
N ALA A 116 -1.70 -10.65 8.30
CA ALA A 116 -1.13 -9.49 8.98
C ALA A 116 0.38 -9.69 9.23
N PRO A 117 1.20 -8.63 9.05
CA PRO A 117 2.63 -8.71 9.35
C PRO A 117 2.89 -9.16 10.78
N ARG A 118 3.88 -10.04 10.97
CA ARG A 118 4.25 -10.57 12.28
C ARG A 118 5.66 -10.11 12.65
N PRO A 119 5.89 -9.60 13.87
CA PRO A 119 7.22 -9.22 14.31
C PRO A 119 8.22 -10.38 14.20
N ARG A 120 9.43 -10.08 13.76
CA ARG A 120 10.53 -11.06 13.75
C ARG A 120 11.13 -11.16 15.14
N ARG A 121 11.32 -12.37 15.64
CA ARG A 121 11.96 -12.66 16.91
C ARG A 121 13.45 -12.97 16.76
N LEU A 122 13.87 -13.40 15.58
CA LEU A 122 15.26 -13.72 15.25
C LEU A 122 15.92 -12.53 14.52
N PRO A 123 17.26 -12.37 14.64
CA PRO A 123 17.99 -11.38 13.87
C PRO A 123 17.68 -11.48 12.38
N ALA A 124 17.48 -10.35 11.72
CA ALA A 124 17.17 -10.31 10.30
C ALA A 124 17.91 -9.15 9.61
N LEU A 125 18.25 -9.36 8.35
CA LEU A 125 18.90 -8.40 7.48
C LEU A 125 18.01 -8.15 6.28
N ALA A 126 17.82 -6.87 5.92
CA ALA A 126 17.22 -6.49 4.64
C ALA A 126 18.15 -5.49 3.96
N ARG A 127 18.34 -5.64 2.65
CA ARG A 127 19.23 -4.80 1.86
C ARG A 127 18.45 -3.90 0.93
N THR A 128 18.94 -2.69 0.78
CA THR A 128 18.53 -1.74 -0.26
C THR A 128 19.78 -1.19 -0.93
N GLY A 129 19.69 -0.64 -2.12
CA GLY A 129 20.83 -0.26 -2.97
C GLY A 129 21.90 0.63 -2.34
N GLY A 130 21.63 1.25 -1.19
CA GLY A 130 22.60 2.12 -0.48
C GLY A 130 22.67 1.89 1.02
N ALA A 131 21.93 0.89 1.57
CA ALA A 131 21.89 0.67 3.01
C ALA A 131 21.53 -0.77 3.36
N VAL A 132 21.81 -1.15 4.62
CA VAL A 132 21.42 -2.45 5.18
C VAL A 132 20.63 -2.19 6.44
N ALA A 133 19.39 -2.67 6.49
CA ALA A 133 18.59 -2.71 7.71
C ALA A 133 18.92 -3.98 8.50
N VAL A 134 19.34 -3.80 9.75
CA VAL A 134 19.69 -4.88 10.67
C VAL A 134 18.69 -4.89 11.81
N GLN A 135 18.00 -5.99 12.02
CA GLN A 135 17.18 -6.21 13.20
C GLN A 135 17.94 -7.09 14.20
N LEU A 136 18.08 -6.59 15.42
CA LEU A 136 18.66 -7.33 16.54
C LEU A 136 17.87 -7.03 17.81
N ALA A 137 17.44 -8.04 18.53
CA ALA A 137 16.71 -7.92 19.80
C ALA A 137 15.49 -6.95 19.73
N GLY A 138 14.70 -7.02 18.65
CA GLY A 138 13.50 -6.19 18.46
C GLY A 138 13.79 -4.75 18.03
N ARG A 139 15.05 -4.36 17.82
CA ARG A 139 15.44 -3.04 17.33
C ARG A 139 15.96 -3.14 15.91
N VAL A 140 15.55 -2.20 15.05
CA VAL A 140 16.06 -2.09 13.68
C VAL A 140 16.97 -0.89 13.57
N ARG A 141 18.15 -1.09 12.96
CA ARG A 141 19.09 -0.02 12.60
C ARG A 141 19.36 -0.06 11.10
N LEU A 142 19.32 1.10 10.48
CA LEU A 142 19.70 1.28 9.09
C LEU A 142 21.17 1.72 9.04
N LEU A 143 22.00 0.88 8.44
CA LEU A 143 23.42 1.14 8.23
C LEU A 143 23.61 1.63 6.80
N ARG A 144 24.12 2.86 6.66
CA ARG A 144 24.50 3.44 5.36
C ARG A 144 26.01 3.40 5.21
N PRO A 145 26.54 3.08 4.00
CA PRO A 145 27.96 3.24 3.76
C PRO A 145 28.34 4.72 3.92
N ALA A 146 29.53 4.97 4.46
CA ALA A 146 30.05 6.33 4.53
C ALA A 146 30.15 6.93 3.13
N PRO A 147 29.80 8.22 2.93
CA PRO A 147 30.06 8.90 1.67
C PRO A 147 31.57 8.87 1.38
N ARG A 148 31.95 8.49 0.14
CA ARG A 148 33.32 8.59 -0.35
C ARG A 148 33.63 10.00 -0.74
#